data_7c1e1259df0d0192c2d2952d20e6a811
#
_entry.id   7c1e1259df0d0192c2d2952d20e6a811
#
_cell.length_a   1.000
_cell.length_b   1.000
_cell.length_c   1.000
_cell.angle_alpha   90.00
_cell.angle_beta   90.00
_cell.angle_gamma   90.00
#
_symmetry.space_group_name_H-M   'P 1'
#
loop_
_entity.id
_entity.type
_entity.pdbx_description
1 polymer ?
#
loop_
_entity_poly.entity_id
_entity_poly.type
_entity_poly.pdbx_seq_one_letter_code
_entity_poly.pdbx_strand_id
1 'polypeptide(L)'
;MALIVPDSAEGFILGYIVGTDTPEALTIRLFDNNYTPTETDVVSAYTEATGSNYAGISLNTPANWTITDGAPSLAEHIQVSWTFDANASQIGNVYGYYVTRDTSNDLVWAERFTNGPYNIQTQNDQIRITPRLTAN
;
A
#
# COMPACT_ATOMS: atom_id res chain seq x y z
N MET A 1 7.35 -10.02 -6.17
CA MET A 1 7.26 -8.83 -7.05
C MET A 1 7.99 -7.68 -6.36
N ALA A 2 8.67 -6.87 -7.10
CA ALA A 2 9.30 -5.69 -6.54
C ALA A 2 8.25 -4.62 -6.20
N LEU A 3 8.51 -3.86 -5.13
CA LEU A 3 7.79 -2.64 -4.82
C LEU A 3 8.06 -1.63 -5.94
N ILE A 4 7.02 -0.98 -6.44
CA ILE A 4 7.11 0.08 -7.45
C ILE A 4 6.76 1.41 -6.80
N VAL A 5 7.69 2.36 -6.89
CA VAL A 5 7.46 3.78 -6.59
C VAL A 5 7.26 4.47 -7.94
N PRO A 6 6.09 5.04 -8.23
CA PRO A 6 5.84 5.66 -9.52
C PRO A 6 6.59 6.99 -9.66
N ASP A 7 6.90 7.39 -10.90
CA ASP A 7 7.60 8.64 -11.24
C ASP A 7 6.96 9.87 -10.58
N SER A 8 5.62 9.90 -10.49
CA SER A 8 4.89 10.99 -9.83
C SER A 8 5.19 11.07 -8.32
N ALA A 9 5.42 9.92 -7.67
CA ALA A 9 5.75 9.88 -6.25
C ALA A 9 7.17 10.38 -5.97
N GLU A 10 8.11 10.12 -6.85
CA GLU A 10 9.48 10.65 -6.74
C GLU A 10 9.48 12.17 -6.69
N GLY A 11 8.64 12.82 -7.50
CA GLY A 11 8.49 14.26 -7.54
C GLY A 11 8.12 14.87 -6.19
N PHE A 12 7.06 14.37 -5.52
CA PHE A 12 6.66 14.92 -4.23
C PHE A 12 7.58 14.50 -3.08
N ILE A 13 8.26 13.34 -3.16
CA ILE A 13 9.31 12.96 -2.20
C ILE A 13 10.45 13.97 -2.24
N LEU A 14 10.91 14.36 -3.42
CA LEU A 14 11.90 15.42 -3.59
C LEU A 14 11.36 16.76 -3.09
N GLY A 15 10.09 17.07 -3.33
CA GLY A 15 9.42 18.26 -2.82
C GLY A 15 9.42 18.33 -1.29
N TYR A 16 9.26 17.21 -0.58
CA TYR A 16 9.37 17.16 0.88
C TYR A 16 10.78 17.52 1.36
N ILE A 17 11.81 16.99 0.68
CA ILE A 17 13.21 17.23 1.05
C ILE A 17 13.59 18.72 0.92
N VAL A 18 13.13 19.36 -0.14
CA VAL A 18 13.47 20.78 -0.43
C VAL A 18 12.43 21.78 0.13
N GLY A 19 11.36 21.28 0.77
CA GLY A 19 10.35 22.12 1.43
C GLY A 19 9.34 22.79 0.49
N THR A 20 9.19 22.30 -0.74
CA THR A 20 8.18 22.78 -1.71
C THR A 20 6.87 22.02 -1.62
N ASP A 21 6.85 20.88 -0.97
CA ASP A 21 5.67 20.07 -0.70
C ASP A 21 5.58 19.72 0.78
N THR A 22 4.39 19.39 1.28
CA THR A 22 4.14 19.05 2.67
C THR A 22 3.77 17.58 2.78
N PRO A 23 4.45 16.81 3.66
CA PRO A 23 4.09 15.41 3.90
C PRO A 23 2.62 15.26 4.32
N GLU A 24 1.92 14.33 3.70
CA GLU A 24 0.54 13.96 4.02
C GLU A 24 0.51 12.61 4.76
N ALA A 25 -0.60 12.38 5.47
CA ALA A 25 -0.91 11.05 5.98
C ALA A 25 -1.03 10.05 4.83
N LEU A 26 -0.68 8.79 5.10
CA LEU A 26 -0.71 7.71 4.13
C LEU A 26 -1.75 6.66 4.52
N THR A 27 -2.41 6.08 3.50
CA THR A 27 -3.33 4.95 3.68
C THR A 27 -2.93 3.82 2.76
N ILE A 28 -2.79 2.60 3.33
CA ILE A 28 -2.59 1.37 2.57
C ILE A 28 -3.94 0.74 2.23
N ARG A 29 -4.06 0.29 0.98
CA ARG A 29 -5.27 -0.28 0.39
C ARG A 29 -4.96 -1.56 -0.36
N LEU A 30 -5.92 -2.47 -0.46
CA LEU A 30 -5.82 -3.70 -1.26
C LEU A 30 -6.46 -3.47 -2.62
N PHE A 31 -5.92 -4.11 -3.68
CA PHE A 31 -6.55 -4.07 -5.00
C PHE A 31 -6.95 -5.48 -5.47
N ASP A 32 -8.09 -5.55 -6.16
CA ASP A 32 -8.72 -6.78 -6.61
C ASP A 32 -8.66 -7.00 -8.13
N ASN A 33 -8.16 -6.04 -8.90
CA ASN A 33 -7.94 -6.22 -10.33
C ASN A 33 -6.61 -6.94 -10.61
N ASN A 34 -6.60 -7.80 -11.63
CA ASN A 34 -5.40 -8.52 -12.05
C ASN A 34 -4.44 -7.59 -12.79
N TYR A 35 -3.72 -6.79 -12.04
CA TYR A 35 -2.82 -5.76 -12.54
C TYR A 35 -1.40 -5.93 -12.01
N THR A 36 -0.40 -5.56 -12.82
CA THR A 36 1.01 -5.54 -12.42
C THR A 36 1.48 -4.09 -12.36
N PRO A 37 1.88 -3.58 -11.20
CA PRO A 37 2.35 -2.21 -11.04
C PRO A 37 3.49 -1.82 -11.96
N THR A 38 3.45 -0.57 -12.45
CA THR A 38 4.49 0.05 -13.30
C THR A 38 4.86 1.44 -12.77
N GLU A 39 6.03 1.95 -13.17
CA GLU A 39 6.52 3.28 -12.75
C GLU A 39 5.66 4.44 -13.25
N THR A 40 4.90 4.24 -14.30
CA THR A 40 4.02 5.28 -14.87
C THR A 40 2.60 5.27 -14.30
N ASP A 41 2.34 4.45 -13.29
CA ASP A 41 0.99 4.30 -12.74
C ASP A 41 0.52 5.53 -11.98
N VAL A 42 -0.79 5.67 -11.99
CA VAL A 42 -1.56 6.55 -11.13
C VAL A 42 -2.59 5.73 -10.34
N VAL A 43 -3.22 6.31 -9.34
CA VAL A 43 -4.15 5.58 -8.45
C VAL A 43 -5.28 4.86 -9.21
N SER A 44 -5.73 5.41 -10.34
CA SER A 44 -6.81 4.80 -11.15
C SER A 44 -6.44 3.49 -11.86
N ALA A 45 -5.17 3.09 -11.84
CA ALA A 45 -4.74 1.77 -12.33
C ALA A 45 -5.21 0.63 -11.41
N TYR A 46 -5.53 0.94 -10.16
CA TYR A 46 -5.89 -0.03 -9.13
C TYR A 46 -7.39 0.04 -8.83
N THR A 47 -8.05 -1.12 -8.83
CA THR A 47 -9.43 -1.25 -8.34
C THR A 47 -9.36 -1.66 -6.87
N GLU A 48 -9.79 -0.77 -5.97
CA GLU A 48 -9.78 -1.05 -4.55
C GLU A 48 -10.75 -2.19 -4.22
N ALA A 49 -10.31 -3.15 -3.40
CA ALA A 49 -11.15 -4.21 -2.90
C ALA A 49 -12.35 -3.64 -2.12
N THR A 50 -13.50 -4.25 -2.25
CA THR A 50 -14.74 -3.83 -1.59
C THR A 50 -15.49 -5.01 -1.02
N GLY A 51 -16.29 -4.76 0.01
CA GLY A 51 -17.13 -5.77 0.65
C GLY A 51 -16.63 -6.18 2.03
N SER A 52 -17.33 -7.11 2.67
CA SER A 52 -17.06 -7.50 4.05
C SER A 52 -16.96 -6.27 4.96
N ASN A 53 -16.04 -6.28 5.90
CA ASN A 53 -15.66 -5.15 6.75
C ASN A 53 -14.38 -4.47 6.28
N TYR A 54 -14.05 -4.58 4.98
CA TYR A 54 -12.84 -4.00 4.42
C TYR A 54 -12.86 -2.47 4.47
N ALA A 55 -11.73 -1.90 4.88
CA ALA A 55 -11.39 -0.49 4.75
C ALA A 55 -9.87 -0.33 4.63
N GLY A 56 -9.43 0.74 3.98
CA GLY A 56 -8.00 1.10 3.98
C GLY A 56 -7.49 1.34 5.40
N ILE A 57 -6.22 1.10 5.65
CA ILE A 57 -5.58 1.27 6.96
C ILE A 57 -4.65 2.47 6.92
N SER A 58 -4.82 3.40 7.88
CA SER A 58 -3.93 4.55 8.02
C SER A 58 -2.54 4.13 8.49
N LEU A 59 -1.50 4.65 7.84
CA LEU A 59 -0.10 4.51 8.22
C LEU A 59 0.43 5.77 8.93
N ASN A 60 -0.45 6.61 9.42
CA ASN A 60 -0.15 7.96 9.92
C ASN A 60 0.34 8.01 11.38
N THR A 61 0.80 6.90 11.94
CA THR A 61 1.39 6.87 13.28
C THR A 61 2.91 6.83 13.16
N PRO A 62 3.62 7.96 13.32
CA PRO A 62 5.09 7.99 13.17
C PRO A 62 5.83 7.00 14.06
N ALA A 63 5.32 6.75 15.27
CA ALA A 63 5.91 5.78 16.20
C ALA A 63 5.88 4.32 15.69
N ASN A 64 5.05 4.02 14.68
CA ASN A 64 4.96 2.70 14.07
C ASN A 64 5.97 2.50 12.93
N TRP A 65 6.71 3.56 12.57
CA TRP A 65 7.77 3.50 11.56
C TRP A 65 9.13 3.37 12.21
N THR A 66 9.96 2.50 11.67
CA THR A 66 11.39 2.38 12.01
C THR A 66 12.21 2.69 10.77
N ILE A 67 13.17 3.60 10.92
CA ILE A 67 14.16 3.90 9.87
C ILE A 67 15.46 3.21 10.24
N THR A 68 15.99 2.42 9.32
CA THR A 68 17.30 1.78 9.45
C THR A 68 18.22 2.30 8.36
N ASP A 69 19.29 2.97 8.76
CA ASP A 69 20.31 3.44 7.84
C ASP A 69 21.14 2.28 7.30
N GLY A 70 21.40 2.30 6.01
CA GLY A 70 22.15 1.23 5.34
C GLY A 70 22.29 1.47 3.84
N ALA A 71 22.71 0.44 3.15
CA ALA A 71 22.75 0.41 1.69
C ALA A 71 22.04 -0.86 1.17
N PRO A 72 20.73 -0.81 0.93
CA PRO A 72 19.82 0.36 0.97
C PRO A 72 19.40 0.76 2.39
N SER A 73 18.98 2.01 2.57
CA SER A 73 18.24 2.42 3.75
C SER A 73 16.80 1.91 3.70
N LEU A 74 16.22 1.60 4.85
CA LEU A 74 14.90 1.00 4.97
C LEU A 74 14.00 1.82 5.90
N ALA A 75 12.80 2.15 5.45
CA ALA A 75 11.68 2.54 6.29
C ALA A 75 10.70 1.36 6.39
N GLU A 76 10.41 0.93 7.61
CA GLU A 76 9.50 -0.19 7.87
C GLU A 76 8.42 0.23 8.85
N HIS A 77 7.15 -0.02 8.50
CA HIS A 77 6.01 0.13 9.42
C HIS A 77 5.76 -1.18 10.15
N ILE A 78 5.16 -1.13 11.34
CA ILE A 78 4.67 -2.35 11.99
C ILE A 78 3.68 -3.07 11.07
N GLN A 79 3.51 -4.38 11.27
CA GLN A 79 2.57 -5.16 10.47
C GLN A 79 1.14 -4.62 10.60
N VAL A 80 0.49 -4.39 9.47
CA VAL A 80 -0.95 -4.14 9.38
C VAL A 80 -1.68 -5.41 8.97
N SER A 81 -2.93 -5.58 9.39
CA SER A 81 -3.71 -6.75 9.04
C SER A 81 -5.19 -6.43 8.83
N TRP A 82 -5.77 -7.10 7.85
CA TRP A 82 -7.22 -7.18 7.67
C TRP A 82 -7.69 -8.56 8.11
N THR A 83 -8.73 -8.59 8.95
CA THR A 83 -9.44 -9.82 9.31
C THR A 83 -10.87 -9.68 8.82
N PHE A 84 -11.28 -10.55 7.90
CA PHE A 84 -12.57 -10.43 7.22
C PHE A 84 -13.70 -11.09 8.01
N ASP A 85 -14.90 -10.52 7.93
CA ASP A 85 -16.10 -10.99 8.64
C ASP A 85 -16.83 -12.11 7.88
N ALA A 86 -18.06 -12.40 8.26
CA ALA A 86 -18.90 -13.44 7.64
C ALA A 86 -19.20 -13.20 6.14
N ASN A 87 -18.99 -11.96 5.65
CA ASN A 87 -19.16 -11.60 4.24
C ASN A 87 -17.85 -11.64 3.46
N ALA A 88 -16.83 -12.34 3.94
CA ALA A 88 -15.49 -12.40 3.35
C ALA A 88 -15.50 -12.78 1.86
N SER A 89 -16.41 -13.63 1.41
CA SER A 89 -16.54 -14.03 0.00
C SER A 89 -16.84 -12.86 -0.96
N GLN A 90 -17.30 -11.71 -0.46
CA GLN A 90 -17.48 -10.49 -1.26
C GLN A 90 -16.15 -9.87 -1.70
N ILE A 91 -15.06 -10.13 -0.98
CA ILE A 91 -13.72 -9.64 -1.32
C ILE A 91 -13.18 -10.36 -2.55
N GLY A 92 -13.25 -11.71 -2.56
CA GLY A 92 -12.71 -12.52 -3.65
C GLY A 92 -11.18 -12.50 -3.74
N ASN A 93 -10.65 -12.35 -4.96
CA ASN A 93 -9.21 -12.34 -5.18
C ASN A 93 -8.59 -10.98 -4.90
N VAL A 94 -7.55 -10.95 -4.09
CA VAL A 94 -6.72 -9.78 -3.83
C VAL A 94 -5.34 -10.00 -4.45
N TYR A 95 -4.93 -9.10 -5.34
CA TYR A 95 -3.72 -9.25 -6.14
C TYR A 95 -2.50 -8.55 -5.54
N GLY A 96 -2.72 -7.53 -4.72
CA GLY A 96 -1.66 -6.77 -4.09
C GLY A 96 -2.19 -5.62 -3.24
N TYR A 97 -1.32 -4.67 -2.97
CA TYR A 97 -1.66 -3.46 -2.22
C TYR A 97 -1.04 -2.22 -2.87
N TYR A 98 -1.59 -1.07 -2.55
CA TYR A 98 -1.06 0.23 -2.92
C TYR A 98 -1.24 1.22 -1.78
N VAL A 99 -0.43 2.25 -1.78
CA VAL A 99 -0.45 3.29 -0.75
C VAL A 99 -0.69 4.64 -1.40
N THR A 100 -1.60 5.42 -0.82
CA THR A 100 -1.95 6.76 -1.29
C THR A 100 -1.70 7.81 -0.23
N ARG A 101 -1.50 9.06 -0.67
CA ARG A 101 -1.60 10.24 0.18
C ARG A 101 -3.07 10.54 0.46
N ASP A 102 -3.42 10.93 1.68
CA ASP A 102 -4.84 11.01 2.10
C ASP A 102 -5.57 12.24 1.53
N THR A 103 -4.90 13.37 1.39
CA THR A 103 -5.53 14.62 0.92
C THR A 103 -5.56 14.71 -0.59
N SER A 104 -4.42 14.47 -1.25
CA SER A 104 -4.29 14.56 -2.70
C SER A 104 -4.70 13.29 -3.43
N ASN A 105 -4.78 12.15 -2.72
CA ASN A 105 -5.08 10.83 -3.28
C ASN A 105 -4.07 10.39 -4.36
N ASP A 106 -2.83 10.87 -4.27
CA ASP A 106 -1.77 10.45 -5.18
C ASP A 106 -1.20 9.08 -4.78
N LEU A 107 -0.84 8.28 -5.76
CA LEU A 107 -0.17 7.01 -5.57
C LEU A 107 1.26 7.23 -5.05
N VAL A 108 1.64 6.57 -3.96
CA VAL A 108 2.98 6.65 -3.38
C VAL A 108 3.83 5.43 -3.76
N TRP A 109 3.29 4.24 -3.60
CA TRP A 109 3.87 2.98 -4.09
C TRP A 109 2.81 1.90 -4.20
N ALA A 110 3.15 0.85 -4.94
CA ALA A 110 2.32 -0.34 -5.07
C ALA A 110 3.17 -1.60 -5.16
N GLU A 111 2.59 -2.72 -4.75
CA GLU A 111 3.22 -4.03 -4.85
C GLU A 111 2.19 -5.10 -5.17
N ARG A 112 2.50 -5.96 -6.15
CA ARG A 112 1.74 -7.18 -6.42
C ARG A 112 2.28 -8.32 -5.55
N PHE A 113 1.39 -9.11 -4.95
CA PHE A 113 1.79 -10.28 -4.17
C PHE A 113 2.48 -11.32 -5.05
N THR A 114 3.66 -11.76 -4.65
CA THR A 114 4.45 -12.75 -5.38
C THR A 114 3.72 -14.10 -5.48
N ASN A 115 3.06 -14.51 -4.40
CA ASN A 115 2.32 -15.77 -4.30
C ASN A 115 0.80 -15.58 -4.40
N GLY A 116 0.36 -14.41 -4.88
CA GLY A 116 -1.06 -14.09 -5.09
C GLY A 116 -1.61 -14.58 -6.42
N PRO A 117 -2.90 -14.36 -6.70
CA PRO A 117 -3.82 -13.66 -5.80
C PRO A 117 -4.16 -14.47 -4.55
N TYR A 118 -4.45 -13.77 -3.45
CA TYR A 118 -5.03 -14.38 -2.26
C TYR A 118 -6.55 -14.35 -2.37
N ASN A 119 -7.15 -15.54 -2.34
CA ASN A 119 -8.60 -15.68 -2.44
C ASN A 119 -9.23 -15.62 -1.04
N ILE A 120 -9.99 -14.56 -0.77
CA ILE A 120 -10.68 -14.35 0.50
C ILE A 120 -12.11 -14.87 0.36
N GLN A 121 -12.48 -15.87 1.15
CA GLN A 121 -13.74 -16.60 1.01
C GLN A 121 -14.46 -16.82 2.34
N THR A 122 -13.74 -16.92 3.44
CA THR A 122 -14.30 -17.36 4.71
C THR A 122 -14.07 -16.35 5.82
N GLN A 123 -14.98 -16.37 6.79
CA GLN A 123 -14.82 -15.58 8.00
C GLN A 123 -13.48 -15.89 8.68
N ASN A 124 -12.82 -14.84 9.17
CA ASN A 124 -11.48 -14.85 9.76
C ASN A 124 -10.32 -15.08 8.79
N ASP A 125 -10.56 -15.15 7.48
CA ASP A 125 -9.46 -15.01 6.52
C ASP A 125 -8.73 -13.69 6.80
N GLN A 126 -7.42 -13.70 6.62
CA GLN A 126 -6.57 -12.55 6.93
C GLN A 126 -5.58 -12.25 5.81
N ILE A 127 -5.35 -10.95 5.60
CA ILE A 127 -4.19 -10.45 4.85
C ILE A 127 -3.35 -9.63 5.82
N ARG A 128 -2.05 -9.94 5.89
CA ARG A 128 -1.08 -9.24 6.73
C ARG A 128 0.05 -8.71 5.87
N ILE A 129 0.38 -7.44 6.04
CA ILE A 129 1.43 -6.76 5.29
C ILE A 129 2.31 -5.98 6.27
N THR A 130 3.62 -6.09 6.11
CA THR A 130 4.58 -5.17 6.74
C THR A 130 5.02 -4.16 5.68
N PRO A 131 4.47 -2.93 5.68
CA PRO A 131 4.82 -1.92 4.69
C PRO A 131 6.30 -1.56 4.80
N ARG A 132 7.00 -1.55 3.66
CA ARG A 132 8.43 -1.22 3.57
C ARG A 132 8.68 -0.32 2.39
N LEU A 133 9.61 0.62 2.58
CA LEU A 133 10.12 1.48 1.52
C LEU A 133 11.65 1.51 1.63
N THR A 134 12.33 1.27 0.52
CA THR A 134 13.80 1.29 0.48
C THR A 134 14.29 2.44 -0.39
N ALA A 135 15.40 3.05 0.02
CA ALA A 135 16.12 4.05 -0.75
C ALA A 135 17.59 3.65 -0.92
N ASN A 136 18.05 3.68 -2.16
CA ASN A 136 19.46 3.42 -2.53
C ASN A 136 20.22 4.72 -2.72
#